data_1a402a8c88e71c612896742da723567f
#
_entry.id   1a402a8c88e71c612896742da723567f
#
_cell.length_a   1.000
_cell.length_b   1.000
_cell.length_c   1.000
_cell.angle_alpha   90.00
_cell.angle_beta   90.00
_cell.angle_gamma   90.00
#
_symmetry.space_group_name_H-M   'P 1'
#
loop_
_entity.id
_entity.type
_entity.pdbx_description
1 polymer ?
#
loop_
_entity_poly.entity_id
_entity_poly.type
_entity_poly.pdbx_seq_one_letter_code
_entity_poly.pdbx_strand_id
1 'polypeptide(L)' 'MSLSSQETCAAIYKQLFTDAEWQIIDYALSEYQDHLDEDDNEIEIYNSIQAKLNAIFTLTA' A
#
# COMPACT_ATOMS: atom_id res chain seq x y z
N MET A 1 10.41 24.03 -6.46
CA MET A 1 8.97 23.77 -6.40
C MET A 1 8.68 22.81 -5.28
N SER A 2 7.75 23.13 -4.42
CA SER A 2 7.45 22.27 -3.29
C SER A 2 6.50 21.15 -3.71
N LEU A 3 6.69 19.97 -3.14
CA LEU A 3 5.79 18.85 -3.33
C LEU A 3 4.47 19.13 -2.63
N SER A 4 3.38 18.54 -3.12
CA SER A 4 2.11 18.58 -2.41
C SER A 4 2.24 17.82 -1.09
N SER A 5 1.33 18.09 -0.15
CA SER A 5 1.34 17.39 1.13
C SER A 5 1.21 15.87 0.94
N GLN A 6 0.40 15.44 -0.03
CA GLN A 6 0.23 14.03 -0.33
C GLN A 6 1.52 13.39 -0.86
N GLU A 7 2.20 14.08 -1.77
CA GLU A 7 3.46 13.59 -2.32
C GLU A 7 4.54 13.51 -1.26
N THR A 8 4.62 14.50 -0.38
CA THR A 8 5.57 14.50 0.73
C THR A 8 5.32 13.34 1.68
N CYS A 9 4.07 13.13 2.06
CA CYS A 9 3.69 12.01 2.93
C CYS A 9 3.99 10.67 2.25
N ALA A 10 3.66 10.54 0.96
CA ALA A 10 3.91 9.31 0.23
C ALA A 10 5.41 8.98 0.19
N ALA A 11 6.26 9.99 -0.05
CA ALA A 11 7.70 9.80 -0.06
C ALA A 11 8.22 9.33 1.29
N ILE A 12 7.70 9.91 2.38
CA ILE A 12 8.06 9.51 3.74
C ILE A 12 7.65 8.06 4.00
N TYR A 13 6.41 7.70 3.67
CA TYR A 13 5.92 6.35 3.89
C TYR A 13 6.69 5.32 3.07
N LYS A 14 7.05 5.66 1.83
CA LYS A 14 7.84 4.74 1.01
C LYS A 14 9.21 4.48 1.62
N GLN A 15 9.80 5.46 2.29
CA GLN A 15 11.12 5.34 2.91
C GLN A 15 11.09 4.59 4.25
N LEU A 16 9.91 4.33 4.82
CA LEU A 16 9.81 3.56 6.06
C LEU A 16 10.32 2.14 5.90
N PHE A 17 10.25 1.59 4.69
CA PHE A 17 10.64 0.22 4.41
C PHE A 17 11.60 0.19 3.22
N THR A 18 12.52 -0.77 3.25
CA THR A 18 13.40 -1.04 2.11
C THR A 18 12.60 -1.69 0.98
N ASP A 19 13.18 -1.75 -0.22
CA ASP A 19 12.54 -2.42 -1.34
C ASP A 19 12.26 -3.89 -1.02
N ALA A 20 13.18 -4.56 -0.36
CA ALA A 20 13.00 -5.96 0.04
C ALA A 20 11.84 -6.10 1.03
N GLU A 21 11.74 -5.17 1.97
CA GLU A 21 10.64 -5.17 2.93
C GLU A 21 9.30 -4.92 2.24
N TRP A 22 9.26 -4.00 1.29
CA TRP A 22 8.05 -3.73 0.51
C TRP A 22 7.61 -4.97 -0.29
N GLN A 23 8.56 -5.74 -0.83
CA GLN A 23 8.24 -6.97 -1.55
C GLN A 23 7.57 -7.99 -0.64
N ILE A 24 8.03 -8.12 0.59
CA ILE A 24 7.43 -9.01 1.58
C ILE A 24 6.02 -8.56 1.94
N ILE A 25 5.83 -7.26 2.13
CA ILE A 25 4.51 -6.70 2.43
C ILE A 25 3.54 -6.99 1.29
N ASP A 26 3.98 -6.77 0.05
CA ASP A 26 3.15 -7.01 -1.12
C ASP A 26 2.79 -8.50 -1.25
N TYR A 27 3.76 -9.37 -1.02
CA TYR A 27 3.52 -10.82 -1.02
C TYR A 27 2.52 -11.23 0.05
N ALA A 28 2.68 -10.71 1.25
CA ALA A 28 1.79 -11.02 2.37
C ALA A 28 0.36 -10.57 2.07
N LEU A 29 0.19 -9.42 1.44
CA LEU A 29 -1.13 -8.92 1.06
C LEU A 29 -1.76 -9.79 -0.04
N SER A 30 -0.95 -10.26 -0.99
CA SER A 30 -1.45 -11.16 -2.03
C SER A 30 -1.92 -12.48 -1.44
N GLU A 31 -1.16 -13.04 -0.50
CA GLU A 31 -1.55 -14.27 0.20
C GLU A 31 -2.81 -14.05 1.02
N TYR A 32 -2.93 -12.92 1.68
CA TYR A 32 -4.11 -12.58 2.45
C TYR A 32 -5.35 -12.50 1.55
N GLN A 33 -5.21 -11.92 0.36
CA GLN A 33 -6.29 -11.82 -0.60
C GLN A 33 -6.86 -13.19 -0.98
N ASP A 34 -5.98 -14.18 -1.12
CA ASP A 34 -6.40 -15.53 -1.50
C ASP A 34 -7.27 -16.20 -0.43
N HIS A 35 -7.21 -15.71 0.81
CA HIS A 35 -8.00 -16.22 1.92
C HIS A 35 -9.27 -15.41 2.20
N LEU A 36 -9.50 -14.33 1.45
CA LEU A 36 -10.69 -13.49 1.64
C LEU A 36 -11.85 -14.05 0.84
N ASP A 37 -13.00 -14.16 1.49
CA ASP A 37 -14.27 -14.48 0.83
C ASP A 37 -14.96 -13.19 0.40
N GLU A 38 -15.82 -13.28 -0.62
CA GLU A 38 -16.54 -12.12 -1.15
C GLU A 38 -17.44 -11.46 -0.11
N ASP A 39 -17.91 -12.22 0.86
CA ASP A 39 -18.80 -11.74 1.91
C ASP A 39 -18.05 -11.28 3.16
N ASP A 40 -16.71 -11.29 3.13
CA ASP A 40 -15.89 -10.93 4.28
C ASP A 40 -15.85 -9.41 4.45
N ASN A 41 -16.11 -8.95 5.69
CA ASN A 41 -16.02 -7.53 6.01
C ASN A 41 -14.61 -6.97 5.83
N GLU A 42 -13.59 -7.84 5.87
CA GLU A 42 -12.20 -7.44 5.73
C GLU A 42 -11.83 -7.05 4.28
N ILE A 43 -12.69 -7.39 3.30
CA ILE A 43 -12.46 -6.99 1.92
C ILE A 43 -12.38 -5.46 1.78
N GLU A 44 -13.25 -4.73 2.47
CA GLU A 44 -13.22 -3.27 2.41
C GLU A 44 -11.94 -2.72 3.00
N ILE A 45 -11.48 -3.31 4.11
CA ILE A 45 -10.22 -2.92 4.75
C ILE A 45 -9.06 -3.24 3.81
N TYR A 46 -9.06 -4.42 3.20
CA TYR A 46 -8.03 -4.83 2.25
C TYR A 46 -7.97 -3.87 1.07
N ASN A 47 -9.11 -3.54 0.48
CA ASN A 47 -9.17 -2.62 -0.65
C ASN A 47 -8.67 -1.23 -0.27
N SER A 48 -8.95 -0.77 0.94
CA SER A 48 -8.43 0.51 1.45
C SER A 48 -6.91 0.48 1.54
N ILE A 49 -6.33 -0.60 2.03
CA ILE A 49 -4.88 -0.77 2.12
C ILE A 49 -4.26 -0.74 0.72
N GLN A 50 -4.83 -1.47 -0.22
CA GLN A 50 -4.33 -1.52 -1.59
C GLN A 50 -4.38 -0.15 -2.26
N ALA A 51 -5.47 0.59 -2.06
CA ALA A 51 -5.59 1.94 -2.61
C ALA A 51 -4.52 2.86 -2.06
N LYS A 52 -4.23 2.78 -0.77
CA LYS A 52 -3.20 3.60 -0.13
C LYS A 52 -1.81 3.25 -0.62
N LEU A 53 -1.51 1.95 -0.75
CA LEU A 53 -0.21 1.50 -1.27
C LEU A 53 -0.02 1.95 -2.73
N ASN A 54 -1.05 1.81 -3.55
CA ASN A 54 -0.99 2.26 -4.93
C ASN A 54 -0.75 3.78 -5.01
N ALA A 55 -1.39 4.55 -4.13
CA ALA A 55 -1.18 5.99 -4.07
C ALA A 55 0.27 6.32 -3.70
N ILE A 56 0.85 5.62 -2.72
CA ILE A 56 2.23 5.82 -2.31
C ILE A 56 3.17 5.59 -3.49
N PHE A 57 3.04 4.46 -4.18
CA PHE A 57 3.92 4.13 -5.29
C PHE A 57 3.70 5.02 -6.50
N THR A 58 2.45 5.41 -6.77
CA THR A 58 2.13 6.30 -7.89
C THR A 58 2.71 7.71 -7.66
N LEU A 59 2.58 8.23 -6.43
CA LEU A 59 3.04 9.59 -6.12
C LEU A 59 4.56 9.69 -5.98
N THR A 60 5.23 8.57 -5.76
CA THR A 60 6.70 8.54 -5.58
C THR A 60 7.45 7.95 -6.78
N ALA A 61 6.74 7.58 -7.80
CA ALA A 61 7.34 6.97 -8.99
C ALA A 61 8.20 7.96 -9.81
#